data_3087abf4f57c6df298029a44ac0c8043
#
_entry.id   3087abf4f57c6df298029a44ac0c8043
#
_cell.length_a   1.000
_cell.length_b   1.000
_cell.length_c   1.000
_cell.angle_alpha   90.00
_cell.angle_beta   90.00
_cell.angle_gamma   90.00
#
_symmetry.space_group_name_H-M   'P 1'
#
loop_
_entity.id
_entity.type
_entity.pdbx_description
1 polymer ?
#
loop_
_entity_poly.entity_id
_entity_poly.type
_entity_poly.pdbx_seq_one_letter_code
_entity_poly.pdbx_strand_id
1 'polypeptide(L)'
;MLVSFVKYEGAGNDFILIDDREELFSADARLIAALCDRHFGIGADGLMTLRRSVEMDCSMRYYNADGSPGEMCGNGARCFALFAEHLGIGGETKYFDATDGMHTARIRRTKNRTGEIELGMINVSEIRSGGGWWFLNTGVPHYVEFTEELDGVDVKLSLIHISEPTRHSLI
;
A
#
# COMPACT_ATOMS: atom_id res chain seq x y z
N MET A 1 0.58 7.42 -26.41
CA MET A 1 1.52 7.98 -25.40
C MET A 1 2.35 6.81 -24.88
N LEU A 2 3.66 6.98 -24.74
CA LEU A 2 4.54 5.97 -24.12
C LEU A 2 4.73 6.36 -22.65
N VAL A 3 4.43 5.45 -21.72
CA VAL A 3 4.64 5.64 -20.29
C VAL A 3 5.65 4.61 -19.79
N SER A 4 6.72 5.11 -19.18
CA SER A 4 7.71 4.24 -18.55
C SER A 4 7.23 3.83 -17.16
N PHE A 5 7.46 2.58 -16.80
CA PHE A 5 7.14 2.07 -15.47
C PHE A 5 8.27 1.21 -14.93
N VAL A 6 8.26 0.99 -13.64
CA VAL A 6 9.07 -0.02 -12.97
C VAL A 6 8.17 -0.91 -12.13
N LYS A 7 8.62 -2.12 -11.86
CA LYS A 7 7.89 -3.05 -11.02
C LYS A 7 8.69 -3.37 -9.76
N TYR A 8 8.05 -3.21 -8.61
CA TYR A 8 8.61 -3.51 -7.30
C TYR A 8 7.74 -4.53 -6.57
N GLU A 9 8.33 -5.22 -5.63
CA GLU A 9 7.60 -6.05 -4.68
C GLU A 9 8.06 -5.74 -3.24
N GLY A 10 7.14 -5.87 -2.30
CA GLY A 10 7.40 -5.72 -0.88
C GLY A 10 6.61 -6.75 -0.09
N ALA A 11 7.30 -7.72 0.53
CA ALA A 11 6.69 -8.81 1.29
C ALA A 11 5.63 -9.61 0.48
N GLY A 12 5.88 -9.82 -0.82
CA GLY A 12 5.00 -10.57 -1.71
C GLY A 12 3.91 -9.74 -2.42
N ASN A 13 3.66 -8.50 -2.00
CA ASN A 13 2.83 -7.58 -2.79
C ASN A 13 3.65 -6.94 -3.90
N ASP A 14 3.15 -6.96 -5.13
CA ASP A 14 3.81 -6.38 -6.28
C ASP A 14 3.06 -5.17 -6.84
N PHE A 15 3.82 -4.16 -7.26
CA PHE A 15 3.28 -2.87 -7.66
C PHE A 15 3.93 -2.38 -8.95
N ILE A 16 3.11 -1.75 -9.81
CA ILE A 16 3.57 -0.94 -10.93
C ILE A 16 3.78 0.47 -10.39
N LEU A 17 4.99 1.04 -10.59
CA LEU A 17 5.30 2.41 -10.19
C LEU A 17 5.63 3.25 -11.42
N ILE A 18 5.05 4.45 -11.45
CA ILE A 18 5.18 5.42 -12.55
C ILE A 18 5.68 6.74 -11.98
N ASP A 19 6.75 7.28 -12.58
CA ASP A 19 7.13 8.67 -12.36
C ASP A 19 6.18 9.58 -13.16
N ASP A 20 5.23 10.15 -12.45
CA ASP A 20 4.18 11.01 -13.00
C ASP A 20 4.33 12.46 -12.50
N ARG A 21 5.59 12.91 -12.31
CA ARG A 21 5.86 14.30 -11.90
C ARG A 21 5.42 15.35 -12.92
N GLU A 22 5.25 14.94 -14.16
CA GLU A 22 4.73 15.79 -15.24
C GLU A 22 3.21 15.65 -15.43
N GLU A 23 2.54 14.84 -14.61
CA GLU A 23 1.08 14.59 -14.64
C GLU A 23 0.54 14.18 -16.02
N LEU A 24 1.28 13.35 -16.71
CA LEU A 24 0.91 12.86 -18.04
C LEU A 24 0.15 11.54 -18.01
N PHE A 25 0.21 10.80 -16.89
CA PHE A 25 -0.49 9.53 -16.75
C PHE A 25 -1.97 9.76 -16.45
N SER A 26 -2.83 9.23 -17.31
CA SER A 26 -4.27 9.23 -17.08
C SER A 26 -4.60 8.08 -16.14
N ALA A 27 -4.99 8.38 -14.89
CA ALA A 27 -5.40 7.40 -13.88
C ALA A 27 -6.86 6.95 -14.10
N ASP A 28 -7.20 6.53 -15.33
CA ASP A 28 -8.49 5.91 -15.62
C ASP A 28 -8.56 4.51 -15.02
N ALA A 29 -9.66 4.20 -14.32
CA ALA A 29 -9.81 2.93 -13.60
C ALA A 29 -9.70 1.71 -14.53
N ARG A 30 -10.24 1.79 -15.76
CA ARG A 30 -10.19 0.69 -16.73
C ARG A 30 -8.77 0.49 -17.25
N LEU A 31 -8.03 1.58 -17.46
CA LEU A 31 -6.62 1.50 -17.86
C LEU A 31 -5.79 0.86 -16.75
N ILE A 32 -5.98 1.27 -15.50
CA ILE A 32 -5.26 0.71 -14.35
C ILE A 32 -5.59 -0.78 -14.20
N ALA A 33 -6.87 -1.16 -14.26
CA ALA A 33 -7.27 -2.56 -14.19
C ALA A 33 -6.66 -3.39 -15.33
N ALA A 34 -6.60 -2.86 -16.54
CA ALA A 34 -5.95 -3.54 -17.67
C ALA A 34 -4.43 -3.68 -17.48
N LEU A 35 -3.75 -2.67 -16.92
CA LEU A 35 -2.32 -2.75 -16.60
C LEU A 35 -2.03 -3.76 -15.48
N CYS A 36 -2.90 -3.84 -14.49
CA CYS A 36 -2.75 -4.75 -13.34
C CYS A 36 -3.17 -6.19 -13.65
N ASP A 37 -3.85 -6.44 -14.75
CA ASP A 37 -4.23 -7.79 -15.15
C ASP A 37 -3.00 -8.68 -15.36
N ARG A 38 -2.98 -9.86 -14.68
CA ARG A 38 -1.80 -10.76 -14.70
C ARG A 38 -1.66 -11.58 -15.97
N HIS A 39 -2.71 -11.64 -16.78
CA HIS A 39 -2.72 -12.41 -18.03
C HIS A 39 -2.56 -11.53 -19.27
N PHE A 40 -3.18 -10.36 -19.28
CA PHE A 40 -3.25 -9.49 -20.44
C PHE A 40 -2.52 -8.15 -20.25
N GLY A 41 -2.12 -7.82 -19.03
CA GLY A 41 -1.40 -6.61 -18.68
C GLY A 41 0.03 -6.88 -18.22
N ILE A 42 0.55 -5.95 -17.43
CA ILE A 42 1.84 -6.09 -16.74
C ILE A 42 1.68 -7.06 -15.55
N GLY A 43 0.52 -7.04 -14.91
CA GLY A 43 0.16 -7.82 -13.74
C GLY A 43 0.73 -7.25 -12.45
N ALA A 44 -0.12 -6.84 -11.51
CA ALA A 44 0.27 -6.35 -10.20
C ALA A 44 -0.92 -6.36 -9.23
N ASP A 45 -0.65 -6.27 -7.93
CA ASP A 45 -1.66 -6.07 -6.89
C ASP A 45 -2.16 -4.61 -6.85
N GLY A 46 -1.41 -3.69 -7.46
CA GLY A 46 -1.80 -2.30 -7.61
C GLY A 46 -0.81 -1.46 -8.38
N LEU A 47 -1.18 -0.20 -8.60
CA LEU A 47 -0.38 0.79 -9.32
C LEU A 47 -0.20 2.03 -8.45
N MET A 48 0.99 2.58 -8.46
CA MET A 48 1.31 3.84 -7.79
C MET A 48 1.89 4.85 -8.75
N THR A 49 1.50 6.11 -8.60
CA THR A 49 2.15 7.21 -9.28
C THR A 49 2.89 8.09 -8.28
N LEU A 50 4.10 8.51 -8.66
CA LEU A 50 4.88 9.48 -7.94
C LEU A 50 4.69 10.84 -8.61
N ARG A 51 4.15 11.80 -7.86
CA ARG A 51 3.90 13.17 -8.31
C ARG A 51 4.73 14.18 -7.54
N ARG A 52 4.77 15.41 -8.04
CA ARG A 52 5.33 16.52 -7.29
C ARG A 52 4.45 16.83 -6.08
N SER A 53 5.07 17.23 -4.98
CA SER A 53 4.39 17.83 -3.83
C SER A 53 4.91 19.24 -3.62
N VAL A 54 4.08 20.10 -3.04
CA VAL A 54 4.44 21.49 -2.71
C VAL A 54 5.14 21.53 -1.34
N GLU A 55 4.76 20.63 -0.45
CA GLU A 55 5.19 20.65 0.95
C GLU A 55 6.16 19.51 1.30
N MET A 56 6.16 18.43 0.51
CA MET A 56 6.92 17.22 0.75
C MET A 56 7.91 16.95 -0.39
N ASP A 57 8.77 15.95 -0.24
CA ASP A 57 9.67 15.52 -1.30
C ASP A 57 8.91 15.05 -2.55
N CYS A 58 7.78 14.37 -2.35
CA CYS A 58 6.88 13.91 -3.41
C CYS A 58 5.50 13.54 -2.85
N SER A 59 4.58 13.19 -3.77
CA SER A 59 3.23 12.76 -3.46
C SER A 59 2.97 11.36 -4.04
N MET A 60 2.39 10.48 -3.24
CA MET A 60 1.99 9.12 -3.62
C MET A 60 0.49 9.10 -3.96
N ARG A 61 0.17 8.52 -5.13
CA ARG A 61 -1.21 8.12 -5.43
C ARG A 61 -1.21 6.62 -5.66
N TYR A 62 -2.04 5.92 -4.91
CA TYR A 62 -2.17 4.47 -4.98
C TYR A 62 -3.53 4.06 -5.53
N TYR A 63 -3.53 3.04 -6.37
CA TYR A 63 -4.71 2.44 -6.98
C TYR A 63 -4.64 0.92 -6.83
N ASN A 64 -5.74 0.33 -6.43
CA ASN A 64 -5.92 -1.12 -6.39
C ASN A 64 -5.88 -1.72 -7.80
N ALA A 65 -5.74 -3.04 -7.90
CA ALA A 65 -5.69 -3.74 -9.18
C ALA A 65 -6.97 -3.58 -10.02
N ASP A 66 -8.10 -3.26 -9.40
CA ASP A 66 -9.38 -2.98 -10.09
C ASP A 66 -9.51 -1.53 -10.59
N GLY A 67 -8.51 -0.71 -10.34
CA GLY A 67 -8.46 0.70 -10.68
C GLY A 67 -9.14 1.63 -9.67
N SER A 68 -9.72 1.12 -8.60
CA SER A 68 -10.24 1.95 -7.52
C SER A 68 -9.11 2.65 -6.75
N PRO A 69 -9.34 3.86 -6.21
CA PRO A 69 -8.39 4.48 -5.32
C PRO A 69 -8.06 3.56 -4.14
N GLY A 70 -6.77 3.37 -3.87
CA GLY A 70 -6.30 2.56 -2.76
C GLY A 70 -6.08 3.38 -1.50
N GLU A 71 -6.19 2.72 -0.36
CA GLU A 71 -5.80 3.24 0.94
C GLU A 71 -4.30 3.04 1.17
N MET A 72 -3.76 3.57 2.28
CA MET A 72 -2.35 3.41 2.61
C MET A 72 -1.98 1.93 2.76
N CYS A 73 -1.00 1.51 1.99
CA CYS A 73 -0.44 0.16 2.03
C CYS A 73 1.04 0.21 2.48
N GLY A 74 1.35 -0.34 3.65
CA GLY A 74 2.71 -0.33 4.19
C GLY A 74 3.75 -1.02 3.28
N ASN A 75 3.36 -2.11 2.59
CA ASN A 75 4.23 -2.79 1.62
C ASN A 75 4.50 -1.88 0.42
N GLY A 76 3.43 -1.27 -0.11
CA GLY A 76 3.51 -0.35 -1.23
C GLY A 76 4.30 0.91 -0.92
N ALA A 77 4.12 1.50 0.27
CA ALA A 77 4.85 2.69 0.68
C ALA A 77 6.36 2.45 0.81
N ARG A 78 6.80 1.25 1.22
CA ARG A 78 8.22 0.90 1.19
C ARG A 78 8.75 0.79 -0.24
N CYS A 79 7.98 0.18 -1.16
CA CYS A 79 8.31 0.15 -2.58
C CYS A 79 8.38 1.55 -3.17
N PHE A 80 7.43 2.42 -2.82
CA PHE A 80 7.38 3.82 -3.25
C PHE A 80 8.59 4.61 -2.77
N ALA A 81 8.98 4.48 -1.51
CA ALA A 81 10.15 5.15 -0.95
C ALA A 81 11.46 4.71 -1.65
N LEU A 82 11.60 3.42 -1.95
CA LEU A 82 12.74 2.91 -2.72
C LEU A 82 12.73 3.44 -4.15
N PHE A 83 11.56 3.58 -4.75
CA PHE A 83 11.42 4.18 -6.08
C PHE A 83 11.83 5.65 -6.07
N ALA A 84 11.40 6.44 -5.08
CA ALA A 84 11.84 7.82 -4.88
C ALA A 84 13.36 7.92 -4.72
N GLU A 85 13.98 6.99 -3.97
CA GLU A 85 15.44 6.89 -3.84
C GLU A 85 16.12 6.68 -5.20
N HIS A 86 15.62 5.74 -6.01
CA HIS A 86 16.18 5.48 -7.34
C HIS A 86 16.02 6.65 -8.33
N LEU A 87 15.04 7.53 -8.09
CA LEU A 87 14.84 8.77 -8.84
C LEU A 87 15.66 9.95 -8.29
N GLY A 88 16.39 9.74 -7.19
CA GLY A 88 17.17 10.80 -6.53
C GLY A 88 16.31 11.87 -5.85
N ILE A 89 15.10 11.50 -5.38
CA ILE A 89 14.15 12.39 -4.73
C ILE A 89 14.33 12.33 -3.21
N GLY A 90 14.43 13.49 -2.56
CA GLY A 90 14.59 13.61 -1.11
C GLY A 90 15.96 13.15 -0.59
N GLY A 91 16.14 13.12 0.72
CA GLY A 91 17.34 12.67 1.42
C GLY A 91 17.27 11.19 1.88
N GLU A 92 18.07 10.81 2.89
CA GLU A 92 18.03 9.48 3.52
C GLU A 92 16.63 9.17 4.09
N THR A 93 15.96 10.18 4.62
CA THR A 93 14.56 10.13 4.99
C THR A 93 13.74 10.82 3.90
N LYS A 94 12.76 10.12 3.38
CA LYS A 94 11.78 10.62 2.41
C LYS A 94 10.54 11.10 3.16
N TYR A 95 10.04 12.25 2.76
CA TYR A 95 8.77 12.80 3.23
C TYR A 95 7.80 12.81 2.06
N PHE A 96 6.66 12.18 2.19
CA PHE A 96 5.66 12.13 1.12
C PHE A 96 4.25 12.18 1.66
N ASP A 97 3.36 12.78 0.90
CA ASP A 97 1.93 12.74 1.16
C ASP A 97 1.27 11.56 0.44
N ALA A 98 0.35 10.91 1.13
CA ALA A 98 -0.53 9.88 0.64
C ALA A 98 -2.00 10.25 0.92
N THR A 99 -2.94 9.37 0.60
CA THR A 99 -4.37 9.63 0.75
C THR A 99 -4.78 9.88 2.20
N ASP A 100 -4.10 9.25 3.15
CA ASP A 100 -4.36 9.33 4.61
C ASP A 100 -3.48 10.35 5.34
N GLY A 101 -2.59 11.06 4.63
CA GLY A 101 -1.76 12.11 5.20
C GLY A 101 -0.27 11.98 4.88
N MET A 102 0.53 12.64 5.72
CA MET A 102 1.99 12.67 5.57
C MET A 102 2.63 11.40 6.14
N HIS A 103 3.59 10.86 5.40
CA HIS A 103 4.40 9.73 5.82
C HIS A 103 5.89 10.03 5.72
N THR A 104 6.66 9.27 6.50
CA THR A 104 8.12 9.29 6.47
C THR A 104 8.64 7.89 6.18
N ALA A 105 9.65 7.77 5.33
CA ALA A 105 10.32 6.52 5.09
C ALA A 105 11.84 6.71 5.11
N ARG A 106 12.52 6.04 6.01
CA ARG A 106 13.98 6.10 6.11
C ARG A 106 14.61 4.93 5.36
N ILE A 107 15.52 5.25 4.45
CA ILE A 107 16.30 4.27 3.71
C ILE A 107 17.46 3.81 4.59
N ARG A 108 17.39 2.58 5.13
CA ARG A 108 18.43 2.02 6.00
C ARG A 108 19.59 1.45 5.20
N ARG A 109 19.28 0.77 4.12
CA ARG A 109 20.26 0.12 3.25
C ARG A 109 19.69 -0.08 1.87
N THR A 110 20.51 0.15 0.86
CA THR A 110 20.22 -0.26 -0.51
C THR A 110 21.35 -1.15 -1.01
N LYS A 111 21.00 -2.22 -1.72
CA LYS A 111 21.97 -3.07 -2.39
C LYS A 111 21.37 -3.55 -3.71
N ASN A 112 21.99 -3.17 -4.82
CA ASN A 112 21.47 -3.45 -6.16
C ASN A 112 20.04 -2.88 -6.32
N ARG A 113 19.05 -3.78 -6.48
CA ARG A 113 17.62 -3.43 -6.66
C ARG A 113 16.79 -3.66 -5.41
N THR A 114 17.41 -3.92 -4.26
CA THR A 114 16.72 -4.16 -2.99
C THR A 114 16.98 -3.05 -2.00
N GLY A 115 16.03 -2.78 -1.11
CA GLY A 115 16.15 -1.80 -0.05
C GLY A 115 15.55 -2.29 1.26
N GLU A 116 16.18 -1.90 2.36
CA GLU A 116 15.66 -2.01 3.70
C GLU A 116 15.11 -0.64 4.10
N ILE A 117 13.80 -0.54 4.25
CA ILE A 117 13.08 0.71 4.48
C ILE A 117 12.31 0.65 5.79
N GLU A 118 12.55 1.63 6.65
CA GLU A 118 11.80 1.89 7.86
C GLU A 118 10.70 2.91 7.53
N LEU A 119 9.44 2.49 7.61
CA LEU A 119 8.28 3.32 7.31
C LEU A 119 7.66 3.84 8.61
N GLY A 120 7.46 5.15 8.70
CA GLY A 120 6.63 5.77 9.73
C GLY A 120 5.15 5.51 9.41
N MET A 121 4.48 4.80 10.29
CA MET A 121 3.04 4.57 10.21
C MET A 121 2.29 5.61 11.05
N ILE A 122 1.00 5.81 10.77
CA ILE A 122 0.15 6.66 11.59
C ILE A 122 0.03 6.10 13.02
N ASN A 123 -0.13 7.00 13.98
CA ASN A 123 -0.39 6.59 15.36
C ASN A 123 -1.78 5.97 15.46
N VAL A 124 -1.87 4.79 16.09
CA VAL A 124 -3.15 4.15 16.37
C VAL A 124 -3.81 4.89 17.51
N SER A 125 -4.98 5.49 17.27
CA SER A 125 -5.73 6.27 18.26
C SER A 125 -6.73 5.44 19.06
N GLU A 126 -7.20 4.33 18.51
CA GLU A 126 -8.20 3.47 19.14
C GLU A 126 -7.86 2.01 18.93
N ILE A 127 -7.86 1.24 20.02
CA ILE A 127 -7.74 -0.21 19.99
C ILE A 127 -8.95 -0.79 20.71
N ARG A 128 -9.75 -1.57 20.00
CA ARG A 128 -10.84 -2.37 20.58
C ARG A 128 -10.35 -3.78 20.83
N SER A 129 -10.74 -4.38 21.94
CA SER A 129 -10.33 -5.74 22.27
C SER A 129 -11.45 -6.49 22.99
N GLY A 130 -11.47 -7.81 22.87
CA GLY A 130 -12.39 -8.68 23.59
C GLY A 130 -12.09 -10.15 23.27
N GLY A 131 -12.18 -11.05 24.28
CA GLY A 131 -12.11 -12.49 24.07
C GLY A 131 -10.86 -13.01 23.35
N GLY A 132 -9.70 -12.33 23.47
CA GLY A 132 -8.45 -12.76 22.83
C GLY A 132 -8.17 -12.14 21.46
N TRP A 133 -8.97 -11.20 21.04
CA TRP A 133 -8.78 -10.47 19.78
C TRP A 133 -8.58 -8.96 19.99
N TRP A 134 -7.97 -8.32 19.01
CA TRP A 134 -7.79 -6.86 18.92
C TRP A 134 -8.20 -6.36 17.55
N PHE A 135 -8.83 -5.18 17.53
CA PHE A 135 -9.17 -4.48 16.30
C PHE A 135 -8.59 -3.07 16.36
N LEU A 136 -7.86 -2.68 15.32
CA LEU A 136 -7.19 -1.38 15.22
C LEU A 136 -7.08 -0.95 13.76
N ASN A 137 -6.88 0.35 13.55
CA ASN A 137 -6.65 0.91 12.22
C ASN A 137 -5.24 1.53 12.16
N THR A 138 -4.41 1.05 11.22
CA THR A 138 -3.05 1.54 10.95
C THR A 138 -2.92 2.20 9.58
N GLY A 139 -4.02 2.72 9.05
CA GLY A 139 -4.22 3.17 7.67
C GLY A 139 -5.28 2.34 6.98
N VAL A 140 -5.36 1.05 7.32
CA VAL A 140 -6.46 0.13 7.00
C VAL A 140 -6.88 -0.62 8.27
N PRO A 141 -8.14 -1.12 8.35
CA PRO A 141 -8.60 -1.89 9.48
C PRO A 141 -7.86 -3.22 9.62
N HIS A 142 -7.46 -3.56 10.84
CA HIS A 142 -6.83 -4.83 11.16
C HIS A 142 -7.58 -5.52 12.29
N TYR A 143 -7.85 -6.80 12.11
CA TYR A 143 -8.23 -7.72 13.16
C TYR A 143 -7.04 -8.60 13.49
N VAL A 144 -6.69 -8.69 14.76
CA VAL A 144 -5.53 -9.44 15.25
C VAL A 144 -5.98 -10.43 16.30
N GLU A 145 -5.61 -11.68 16.12
CA GLU A 145 -5.82 -12.76 17.08
C GLU A 145 -4.53 -13.58 17.17
N PHE A 146 -4.12 -13.92 18.39
CA PHE A 146 -2.97 -14.77 18.60
C PHE A 146 -3.42 -16.23 18.74
N THR A 147 -2.78 -17.13 18.04
CA THR A 147 -3.03 -18.57 18.11
C THR A 147 -1.72 -19.35 18.18
N GLU A 148 -1.72 -20.47 18.87
CA GLU A 148 -0.58 -21.40 18.89
C GLU A 148 -0.60 -22.37 17.69
N GLU A 149 -1.76 -22.51 17.03
CA GLU A 149 -1.96 -23.44 15.89
C GLU A 149 -2.38 -22.67 14.63
N LEU A 150 -1.45 -21.91 14.05
CA LEU A 150 -1.73 -21.07 12.87
C LEU A 150 -2.20 -21.86 11.65
N ASP A 151 -1.62 -23.05 11.42
CA ASP A 151 -1.93 -23.92 10.27
C ASP A 151 -3.37 -24.49 10.31
N GLY A 152 -4.00 -24.49 11.48
CA GLY A 152 -5.38 -24.93 11.68
C GLY A 152 -6.43 -23.83 11.50
N VAL A 153 -6.01 -22.57 11.30
CA VAL A 153 -6.93 -21.44 11.18
C VAL A 153 -7.44 -21.28 9.74
N ASP A 154 -8.75 -21.42 9.55
CA ASP A 154 -9.40 -21.02 8.30
C ASP A 154 -9.61 -19.50 8.28
N VAL A 155 -8.62 -18.79 7.74
CA VAL A 155 -8.62 -17.32 7.66
C VAL A 155 -9.82 -16.78 6.88
N LYS A 156 -10.28 -17.48 5.84
CA LYS A 156 -11.44 -17.04 5.05
C LYS A 156 -12.73 -17.11 5.86
N LEU A 157 -12.91 -18.17 6.61
CA LEU A 157 -14.07 -18.35 7.48
C LEU A 157 -14.07 -17.33 8.62
N SER A 158 -12.91 -17.09 9.23
CA SER A 158 -12.73 -16.07 10.27
C SER A 158 -13.08 -14.67 9.77
N LEU A 159 -12.62 -14.29 8.58
CA LEU A 159 -12.92 -12.98 7.97
C LEU A 159 -14.40 -12.77 7.67
N ILE A 160 -15.15 -13.82 7.25
CA ILE A 160 -16.60 -13.74 7.03
C ILE A 160 -17.32 -13.43 8.34
N HIS A 161 -16.93 -14.05 9.43
CA HIS A 161 -17.55 -13.81 10.76
C HIS A 161 -17.20 -12.44 11.35
N ILE A 162 -16.06 -11.86 10.99
CA ILE A 162 -15.58 -10.57 11.48
C ILE A 162 -16.16 -9.41 10.68
N SER A 163 -16.27 -9.54 9.35
CA SER A 163 -16.72 -8.45 8.47
C SER A 163 -18.23 -8.26 8.43
N GLU A 164 -19.04 -9.18 9.00
CA GLU A 164 -20.51 -9.09 9.03
C GLU A 164 -21.12 -9.16 10.45
N PRO A 165 -20.59 -8.47 11.47
CA PRO A 165 -21.19 -8.52 12.82
C PRO A 165 -22.56 -7.88 12.90
N THR A 166 -23.01 -7.14 11.86
CA THR A 166 -24.26 -6.39 11.86
C THR A 166 -25.43 -7.13 11.20
N ARG A 167 -25.21 -8.22 10.47
CA ARG A 167 -26.30 -8.97 9.81
C ARG A 167 -27.07 -9.91 10.75
N HIS A 168 -26.53 -10.24 11.91
CA HIS A 168 -27.21 -11.09 12.88
C HIS A 168 -28.03 -10.34 13.95
N SER A 169 -28.12 -9.02 13.89
CA SER A 169 -28.90 -8.22 14.85
C SER A 169 -30.30 -7.80 14.33
N LEU A 170 -30.76 -8.36 13.22
CA LEU A 170 -32.08 -8.10 12.66
C LEU A 170 -32.82 -9.43 12.38
N ILE A 171 -33.11 -10.17 13.45
CA ILE A 171 -34.21 -11.14 13.52
C ILE A 171 -34.93 -10.90 14.85
#